data_5344f9230fa72399931ecdca46667693
#
_entry.id   5344f9230fa72399931ecdca46667693
#
_cell.length_a   1.000
_cell.length_b   1.000
_cell.length_c   1.000
_cell.angle_alpha   90.00
_cell.angle_beta   90.00
_cell.angle_gamma   90.00
#
_symmetry.space_group_name_H-M   'P 1'
#
loop_
_entity.id
_entity.type
_entity.pdbx_description
1 polymer ?
#
loop_
_entity_poly.entity_id
_entity_poly.type
_entity_poly.pdbx_seq_one_letter_code
_entity_poly.pdbx_strand_id
1 'polypeptide(L)'
;LGEGTITLIIRDPNISIMGDMNIDWDDQRKAPLYWCKSLHRVDLKGCTKLTQLGDYLFYECSSLTSVELPDGITQLGNTVFWSCSSLTSVALPDGLTQMGDRVFMYCYSLTSVLLPDGVTQLGDYVFACCSSLTSVALPDGLTKLGRSLFYGCSSLTSVSLPDGVAQLGDGVFRKCSSLTSVSLPDGLMEMGYRVFNECSSLTRSADSAGFSDVVPYLRHRYQCITLRKLFLRLFGKYNRAVNEANGTEAEKHAIALAFFPTENSSTLDVGLFLQTMNASGGDGVIGLVGYILKFV
;
A
#
# COMPACT_ATOMS: atom_id res chain seq x y z
N LEU A 1 22.30 -15.78 35.11
CA LEU A 1 22.24 -14.36 34.75
C LEU A 1 20.81 -14.12 34.29
N GLY A 2 20.06 -13.30 35.03
CA GLY A 2 18.63 -13.08 34.79
C GLY A 2 18.38 -12.53 33.38
N GLU A 3 17.26 -12.92 32.79
CA GLU A 3 16.74 -12.39 31.55
C GLU A 3 16.34 -10.89 31.74
N GLY A 4 17.35 -10.03 31.84
CA GLY A 4 17.14 -8.59 31.97
C GLY A 4 16.84 -7.96 30.60
N THR A 5 15.83 -7.13 30.52
CA THR A 5 15.55 -6.28 29.35
C THR A 5 16.76 -5.38 29.08
N ILE A 6 17.41 -5.53 27.94
CA ILE A 6 18.53 -4.69 27.54
C ILE A 6 17.98 -3.53 26.69
N THR A 7 18.29 -2.32 27.13
CA THR A 7 18.05 -1.09 26.37
C THR A 7 19.40 -0.52 25.93
N LEU A 8 19.59 -0.31 24.63
CA LEU A 8 20.75 0.37 24.08
C LEU A 8 20.41 1.85 23.86
N ILE A 9 21.16 2.73 24.47
CA ILE A 9 21.03 4.18 24.28
C ILE A 9 22.36 4.70 23.76
N ILE A 10 22.36 5.27 22.58
CA ILE A 10 23.55 5.91 21.98
C ILE A 10 23.22 7.39 21.77
N ARG A 11 24.07 8.25 22.32
CA ARG A 11 23.88 9.70 22.28
C ARG A 11 25.11 10.45 21.75
N ASP A 12 25.95 9.79 20.98
CA ASP A 12 27.07 10.45 20.35
C ASP A 12 26.63 11.21 19.09
N PRO A 13 26.64 12.57 19.13
CA PRO A 13 26.18 13.38 18.00
C PRO A 13 27.12 13.33 16.80
N ASN A 14 28.32 12.75 16.93
CA ASN A 14 29.31 12.69 15.86
C ASN A 14 29.24 11.43 15.00
N ILE A 15 28.45 10.44 15.41
CA ILE A 15 28.22 9.26 14.59
C ILE A 15 27.40 9.66 13.36
N SER A 16 27.92 9.43 12.15
CA SER A 16 27.27 9.75 10.87
C SER A 16 26.76 8.52 10.13
N ILE A 17 27.41 7.36 10.31
CA ILE A 17 27.04 6.07 9.73
C ILE A 17 27.16 5.01 10.82
N MET A 18 26.19 4.11 10.90
CA MET A 18 26.22 2.98 11.84
C MET A 18 25.94 1.70 11.07
N GLY A 19 26.83 0.71 11.21
CA GLY A 19 26.65 -0.64 10.71
C GLY A 19 27.22 -0.93 9.30
N ASP A 20 28.03 -0.03 8.71
CA ASP A 20 28.78 -0.37 7.49
C ASP A 20 29.92 -1.37 7.83
N MET A 21 29.53 -2.61 8.01
CA MET A 21 30.48 -3.67 8.29
C MET A 21 30.50 -4.62 7.10
N ASN A 22 31.64 -4.69 6.40
CA ASN A 22 32.02 -5.86 5.64
C ASN A 22 31.99 -7.05 6.61
N ILE A 23 30.84 -7.72 6.73
CA ILE A 23 30.69 -8.88 7.57
C ILE A 23 31.46 -9.99 6.87
N ASP A 24 32.66 -10.21 7.37
CA ASP A 24 33.33 -11.48 7.18
C ASP A 24 32.49 -12.52 7.91
N TRP A 25 31.72 -13.32 7.18
CA TRP A 25 30.82 -14.34 7.73
C TRP A 25 31.53 -15.32 8.65
N ASP A 26 32.86 -15.42 8.57
CA ASP A 26 33.70 -16.23 9.43
C ASP A 26 34.07 -15.53 10.76
N ASP A 27 33.87 -14.19 10.88
CA ASP A 27 34.15 -13.47 12.13
C ASP A 27 32.90 -12.74 12.67
N GLN A 28 31.98 -13.51 13.27
CA GLN A 28 30.75 -13.05 13.93
C GLN A 28 30.97 -11.98 15.04
N ARG A 29 32.23 -11.74 15.44
CA ARG A 29 32.60 -10.79 16.51
C ARG A 29 32.65 -9.36 16.06
N LYS A 30 32.54 -9.07 14.74
CA LYS A 30 32.68 -7.73 14.17
C LYS A 30 31.35 -6.97 14.01
N ALA A 31 30.18 -7.62 14.16
CA ALA A 31 28.89 -6.97 14.12
C ALA A 31 28.34 -6.78 15.55
N PRO A 32 28.49 -5.60 16.15
CA PRO A 32 28.27 -5.41 17.59
C PRO A 32 26.82 -5.66 18.04
N LEU A 33 25.84 -5.63 17.14
CA LEU A 33 24.42 -5.80 17.47
C LEU A 33 23.77 -6.99 16.74
N TYR A 34 24.51 -7.73 15.94
CA TYR A 34 24.09 -8.93 15.25
C TYR A 34 23.75 -10.04 16.26
N TRP A 35 22.56 -10.65 16.14
CA TRP A 35 22.06 -11.68 17.07
C TRP A 35 21.94 -11.25 18.55
N CYS A 36 21.78 -9.99 18.83
CA CYS A 36 21.52 -9.54 20.21
C CYS A 36 20.09 -9.92 20.65
N LYS A 37 19.88 -11.22 20.95
CA LYS A 37 18.55 -11.75 21.31
C LYS A 37 17.97 -11.15 22.60
N SER A 38 18.78 -10.51 23.44
CA SER A 38 18.35 -9.85 24.67
C SER A 38 18.12 -8.34 24.49
N LEU A 39 18.33 -7.80 23.29
CA LEU A 39 18.10 -6.38 23.00
C LEU A 39 16.61 -6.13 22.79
N HIS A 40 15.99 -5.29 23.66
CA HIS A 40 14.56 -5.01 23.61
C HIS A 40 14.24 -3.63 23.07
N ARG A 41 15.10 -2.66 23.31
CA ARG A 41 14.90 -1.27 22.90
C ARG A 41 16.20 -0.64 22.44
N VAL A 42 16.11 0.18 21.40
CA VAL A 42 17.20 1.00 20.87
C VAL A 42 16.74 2.44 20.80
N ASP A 43 17.55 3.37 21.35
CA ASP A 43 17.33 4.82 21.24
C ASP A 43 18.58 5.46 20.63
N LEU A 44 18.43 5.94 19.38
CA LEU A 44 19.47 6.63 18.60
C LEU A 44 19.19 8.12 18.41
N LYS A 45 18.14 8.68 19.03
CA LYS A 45 17.76 10.10 18.84
C LYS A 45 18.89 11.08 19.12
N GLY A 46 19.84 10.70 20.00
CA GLY A 46 21.03 11.53 20.29
C GLY A 46 22.07 11.59 19.17
N CYS A 47 22.02 10.69 18.20
CA CYS A 47 22.96 10.61 17.09
C CYS A 47 22.54 11.56 15.95
N THR A 48 22.61 12.87 16.20
CA THR A 48 22.03 13.89 15.30
C THR A 48 22.70 14.00 13.93
N LYS A 49 23.90 13.46 13.76
CA LYS A 49 24.60 13.40 12.46
C LYS A 49 24.41 12.05 11.75
N LEU A 50 23.68 11.12 12.37
CA LEU A 50 23.46 9.81 11.78
C LEU A 50 22.51 9.94 10.59
N THR A 51 22.98 9.60 9.39
CA THR A 51 22.24 9.71 8.14
C THR A 51 21.87 8.35 7.54
N GLN A 52 22.54 7.29 8.00
CA GLN A 52 22.36 5.95 7.45
C GLN A 52 22.52 4.89 8.52
N LEU A 53 21.65 3.88 8.46
CA LEU A 53 21.89 2.58 9.10
C LEU A 53 22.43 1.63 8.04
N GLY A 54 23.60 1.08 8.28
CA GLY A 54 24.26 0.13 7.38
C GLY A 54 23.60 -1.25 7.42
N ASP A 55 24.06 -2.13 6.53
CA ASP A 55 23.54 -3.48 6.36
C ASP A 55 23.62 -4.31 7.66
N TYR A 56 22.63 -5.16 7.90
CA TYR A 56 22.57 -6.17 8.98
C TYR A 56 22.62 -5.60 10.41
N LEU A 57 22.48 -4.30 10.66
CA LEU A 57 22.78 -3.70 11.98
C LEU A 57 22.03 -4.37 13.14
N PHE A 58 20.75 -4.68 12.99
CA PHE A 58 19.90 -5.34 14.00
C PHE A 58 19.41 -6.72 13.55
N TYR A 59 20.19 -7.38 12.71
CA TYR A 59 19.85 -8.70 12.18
C TYR A 59 19.61 -9.72 13.30
N GLU A 60 18.47 -10.42 13.26
CA GLU A 60 18.03 -11.40 14.28
C GLU A 60 18.00 -10.89 15.73
N CYS A 61 17.83 -9.60 15.95
CA CYS A 61 17.50 -9.08 17.27
C CYS A 61 16.05 -9.44 17.63
N SER A 62 15.79 -10.71 17.88
CA SER A 62 14.43 -11.28 17.97
C SER A 62 13.58 -10.74 19.11
N SER A 63 14.18 -10.20 20.18
CA SER A 63 13.47 -9.56 21.29
C SER A 63 13.29 -8.05 21.13
N LEU A 64 13.78 -7.45 20.03
CA LEU A 64 13.69 -6.02 19.78
C LEU A 64 12.23 -5.64 19.55
N THR A 65 11.69 -4.78 20.43
CA THR A 65 10.28 -4.35 20.39
C THR A 65 10.12 -2.94 19.85
N SER A 66 11.11 -2.08 20.02
CA SER A 66 11.06 -0.68 19.58
C SER A 66 12.43 -0.11 19.21
N VAL A 67 12.44 0.76 18.21
CA VAL A 67 13.62 1.51 17.77
C VAL A 67 13.23 2.96 17.61
N GLU A 68 14.01 3.86 18.20
CA GLU A 68 13.87 5.29 18.05
C GLU A 68 15.02 5.82 17.18
N LEU A 69 14.69 6.24 15.97
CA LEU A 69 15.64 6.75 14.97
C LEU A 69 15.74 8.28 15.07
N PRO A 70 16.91 8.88 14.77
CA PRO A 70 17.06 10.33 14.64
C PRO A 70 16.45 10.80 13.30
N ASP A 71 16.01 12.08 13.27
CA ASP A 71 15.37 12.69 12.10
C ASP A 71 16.30 12.78 10.86
N GLY A 72 17.61 12.71 11.07
CA GLY A 72 18.61 12.80 10.00
C GLY A 72 18.75 11.56 9.10
N ILE A 73 18.12 10.44 9.42
CA ILE A 73 18.23 9.22 8.64
C ILE A 73 17.57 9.40 7.26
N THR A 74 18.36 9.18 6.21
CA THR A 74 17.90 9.22 4.81
C THR A 74 17.89 7.86 4.14
N GLN A 75 18.64 6.88 4.68
CA GLN A 75 18.79 5.56 4.09
C GLN A 75 18.80 4.45 5.16
N LEU A 76 18.12 3.34 4.86
CA LEU A 76 18.28 2.07 5.55
C LEU A 76 18.94 1.07 4.60
N GLY A 77 20.04 0.47 5.04
CA GLY A 77 20.75 -0.59 4.31
C GLY A 77 19.93 -1.88 4.18
N ASN A 78 20.56 -2.92 3.67
CA ASN A 78 19.92 -4.23 3.52
C ASN A 78 19.77 -4.93 4.87
N THR A 79 18.67 -5.67 5.05
CA THR A 79 18.46 -6.58 6.18
C THR A 79 18.62 -5.93 7.57
N VAL A 80 18.46 -4.62 7.69
CA VAL A 80 18.70 -3.88 8.96
C VAL A 80 17.93 -4.50 10.13
N PHE A 81 16.64 -4.81 9.95
CA PHE A 81 15.76 -5.39 10.97
C PHE A 81 15.31 -6.82 10.61
N TRP A 82 16.09 -7.53 9.81
CA TRP A 82 15.73 -8.89 9.39
C TRP A 82 15.51 -9.79 10.62
N SER A 83 14.37 -10.46 10.68
CA SER A 83 14.00 -11.37 11.81
C SER A 83 13.96 -10.70 13.19
N CYS A 84 13.70 -9.38 13.26
CA CYS A 84 13.30 -8.72 14.52
C CYS A 84 11.85 -9.12 14.84
N SER A 85 11.65 -10.37 15.25
CA SER A 85 10.32 -11.01 15.31
C SER A 85 9.37 -10.39 16.33
N SER A 86 9.88 -9.69 17.35
CA SER A 86 9.10 -8.99 18.38
C SER A 86 8.85 -7.51 18.04
N LEU A 87 9.38 -6.99 16.93
CA LEU A 87 9.23 -5.60 16.55
C LEU A 87 7.79 -5.32 16.11
N THR A 88 7.08 -4.45 16.85
CA THR A 88 5.66 -4.18 16.62
C THR A 88 5.43 -2.97 15.75
N SER A 89 6.31 -1.97 15.84
CA SER A 89 6.27 -0.75 15.05
C SER A 89 7.63 -0.08 14.97
N VAL A 90 7.86 0.69 13.93
CA VAL A 90 9.04 1.57 13.78
C VAL A 90 8.55 2.92 13.27
N ALA A 91 8.94 3.99 13.96
CA ALA A 91 8.76 5.34 13.46
C ALA A 91 9.91 5.65 12.48
N LEU A 92 9.60 5.73 11.21
CA LEU A 92 10.55 6.11 10.17
C LEU A 92 10.58 7.64 10.06
N PRO A 93 11.78 8.27 10.01
CA PRO A 93 11.91 9.72 9.93
C PRO A 93 11.49 10.25 8.54
N ASP A 94 10.94 11.46 8.49
CA ASP A 94 10.42 12.09 7.25
C ASP A 94 11.48 12.26 6.15
N GLY A 95 12.76 12.36 6.54
CA GLY A 95 13.91 12.46 5.63
C GLY A 95 14.27 11.15 4.90
N LEU A 96 13.65 10.02 5.25
CA LEU A 96 13.97 8.72 4.64
C LEU A 96 13.54 8.69 3.16
N THR A 97 14.49 8.34 2.28
CA THR A 97 14.25 8.27 0.82
C THR A 97 14.42 6.89 0.23
N GLN A 98 15.23 6.04 0.89
CA GLN A 98 15.58 4.71 0.36
C GLN A 98 15.60 3.65 1.45
N MET A 99 15.10 2.48 1.09
CA MET A 99 15.18 1.26 1.91
C MET A 99 15.76 0.14 1.05
N GLY A 100 16.82 -0.48 1.58
CA GLY A 100 17.46 -1.63 0.97
C GLY A 100 16.57 -2.89 0.93
N ASP A 101 17.17 -3.99 0.54
CA ASP A 101 16.48 -5.28 0.48
C ASP A 101 16.24 -5.86 1.88
N ARG A 102 15.10 -6.55 2.06
CA ARG A 102 14.77 -7.37 3.24
C ARG A 102 14.80 -6.62 4.57
N VAL A 103 14.62 -5.29 4.59
CA VAL A 103 14.76 -4.47 5.80
C VAL A 103 13.94 -5.00 6.96
N PHE A 104 12.68 -5.34 6.76
CA PHE A 104 11.76 -5.88 7.78
C PHE A 104 11.35 -7.35 7.52
N MET A 105 12.10 -8.08 6.71
CA MET A 105 11.75 -9.47 6.42
C MET A 105 11.73 -10.30 7.70
N TYR A 106 10.68 -11.10 7.89
CA TYR A 106 10.41 -11.91 9.10
C TYR A 106 10.16 -11.10 10.39
N CYS A 107 9.78 -9.83 10.30
CA CYS A 107 9.25 -9.09 11.45
C CYS A 107 7.79 -9.53 11.72
N TYR A 108 7.62 -10.71 12.31
CA TYR A 108 6.31 -11.36 12.45
C TYR A 108 5.29 -10.54 13.24
N SER A 109 5.73 -9.75 14.23
CA SER A 109 4.88 -8.93 15.10
C SER A 109 4.59 -7.53 14.55
N LEU A 110 5.18 -7.14 13.41
CA LEU A 110 5.01 -5.82 12.82
C LEU A 110 3.57 -5.66 12.33
N THR A 111 2.82 -4.75 12.95
CA THR A 111 1.38 -4.56 12.67
C THR A 111 1.09 -3.47 11.65
N SER A 112 1.91 -2.42 11.66
CA SER A 112 1.80 -1.29 10.73
C SER A 112 3.14 -0.60 10.54
N VAL A 113 3.33 -0.01 9.36
CA VAL A 113 4.45 0.87 9.05
C VAL A 113 3.91 2.06 8.28
N LEU A 114 4.27 3.26 8.72
CA LEU A 114 4.05 4.49 7.97
C LEU A 114 5.32 4.80 7.20
N LEU A 115 5.25 4.74 5.88
CA LEU A 115 6.34 5.12 5.00
C LEU A 115 6.28 6.64 4.76
N PRO A 116 7.38 7.38 4.95
CA PRO A 116 7.44 8.80 4.66
C PRO A 116 7.23 9.10 3.16
N ASP A 117 6.66 10.26 2.84
CA ASP A 117 6.38 10.69 1.46
C ASP A 117 7.64 10.78 0.58
N GLY A 118 8.82 10.99 1.20
CA GLY A 118 10.11 11.03 0.53
C GLY A 118 10.60 9.68 -0.02
N VAL A 119 10.00 8.56 0.39
CA VAL A 119 10.43 7.23 -0.05
C VAL A 119 10.02 7.00 -1.51
N THR A 120 11.00 6.92 -2.39
CA THR A 120 10.80 6.68 -3.83
C THR A 120 11.21 5.28 -4.27
N GLN A 121 11.98 4.57 -3.42
CA GLN A 121 12.48 3.23 -3.71
C GLN A 121 12.37 2.33 -2.49
N LEU A 122 11.79 1.16 -2.70
CA LEU A 122 11.78 0.04 -1.77
C LEU A 122 12.51 -1.14 -2.43
N GLY A 123 13.45 -1.73 -1.70
CA GLY A 123 14.16 -2.93 -2.14
C GLY A 123 13.26 -4.17 -2.26
N ASP A 124 13.85 -5.28 -2.62
CA ASP A 124 13.15 -6.56 -2.68
C ASP A 124 12.90 -7.11 -1.27
N TYR A 125 11.76 -7.79 -1.07
CA TYR A 125 11.38 -8.50 0.16
C TYR A 125 11.27 -7.62 1.42
N VAL A 126 11.13 -6.28 1.31
CA VAL A 126 11.22 -5.37 2.48
C VAL A 126 10.28 -5.81 3.61
N PHE A 127 9.04 -6.16 3.33
CA PHE A 127 8.05 -6.61 4.31
C PHE A 127 7.71 -8.10 4.19
N ALA A 128 8.55 -8.89 3.54
CA ALA A 128 8.24 -10.31 3.36
C ALA A 128 8.09 -11.01 4.70
N CYS A 129 7.05 -11.83 4.83
CA CYS A 129 6.70 -12.58 6.03
C CYS A 129 6.41 -11.72 7.29
N CYS A 130 6.02 -10.45 7.12
CA CYS A 130 5.42 -9.66 8.20
C CYS A 130 3.97 -10.14 8.42
N SER A 131 3.79 -11.29 9.07
CA SER A 131 2.51 -12.00 9.14
C SER A 131 1.42 -11.24 9.90
N SER A 132 1.77 -10.32 10.81
CA SER A 132 0.83 -9.48 11.54
C SER A 132 0.54 -8.14 10.87
N LEU A 133 1.19 -7.82 9.73
CA LEU A 133 0.97 -6.56 9.02
C LEU A 133 -0.45 -6.51 8.44
N THR A 134 -1.27 -5.58 8.93
CA THR A 134 -2.69 -5.46 8.54
C THR A 134 -2.91 -4.42 7.44
N SER A 135 -2.10 -3.37 7.44
CA SER A 135 -2.18 -2.28 6.48
C SER A 135 -0.82 -1.62 6.26
N VAL A 136 -0.63 -1.05 5.09
CA VAL A 136 0.53 -0.21 4.76
C VAL A 136 0.06 0.93 3.86
N ALA A 137 0.51 2.14 4.17
CA ALA A 137 0.34 3.30 3.30
C ALA A 137 1.61 3.44 2.44
N LEU A 138 1.45 3.36 1.13
CA LEU A 138 2.54 3.53 0.18
C LEU A 138 2.59 5.00 -0.27
N PRO A 139 3.75 5.65 -0.26
CA PRO A 139 3.90 7.04 -0.68
C PRO A 139 3.72 7.21 -2.19
N ASP A 140 3.18 8.36 -2.60
CA ASP A 140 2.86 8.66 -4.01
C ASP A 140 4.08 8.70 -4.94
N GLY A 141 5.28 8.90 -4.38
CA GLY A 141 6.54 8.91 -5.12
C GLY A 141 7.01 7.55 -5.65
N LEU A 142 6.36 6.46 -5.26
CA LEU A 142 6.76 5.12 -5.73
C LEU A 142 6.34 4.88 -7.17
N THR A 143 7.28 4.42 -7.99
CA THR A 143 7.05 4.04 -9.40
C THR A 143 7.11 2.54 -9.64
N LYS A 144 7.67 1.80 -8.69
CA LYS A 144 7.90 0.36 -8.78
C LYS A 144 7.80 -0.28 -7.40
N LEU A 145 7.22 -1.47 -7.34
CA LEU A 145 7.30 -2.36 -6.18
C LEU A 145 8.28 -3.49 -6.47
N GLY A 146 9.27 -3.68 -5.58
CA GLY A 146 10.29 -4.73 -5.67
C GLY A 146 9.70 -6.14 -5.61
N ARG A 147 10.53 -7.14 -5.91
CA ARG A 147 10.15 -8.56 -5.83
C ARG A 147 9.70 -8.91 -4.43
N SER A 148 8.57 -9.64 -4.33
CA SER A 148 8.07 -10.24 -3.09
C SER A 148 7.96 -9.26 -1.92
N LEU A 149 7.68 -7.97 -2.22
CA LEU A 149 7.66 -6.89 -1.21
C LEU A 149 6.80 -7.26 0.00
N PHE A 150 5.59 -7.84 -0.23
CA PHE A 150 4.65 -8.27 0.80
C PHE A 150 4.44 -9.80 0.81
N TYR A 151 5.41 -10.58 0.33
CA TYR A 151 5.30 -12.03 0.34
C TYR A 151 4.96 -12.55 1.74
N GLY A 152 3.88 -13.32 1.88
CA GLY A 152 3.52 -13.95 3.15
C GLY A 152 3.00 -12.99 4.24
N CYS A 153 2.60 -11.76 3.90
CA CYS A 153 1.87 -10.88 4.80
C CYS A 153 0.43 -11.38 4.98
N SER A 154 0.27 -12.45 5.75
CA SER A 154 -0.99 -13.21 5.83
C SER A 154 -2.16 -12.44 6.44
N SER A 155 -1.92 -11.41 7.25
CA SER A 155 -2.95 -10.54 7.84
C SER A 155 -3.26 -9.29 7.01
N LEU A 156 -2.53 -9.04 5.92
CA LEU A 156 -2.74 -7.86 5.06
C LEU A 156 -4.10 -7.97 4.35
N THR A 157 -4.98 -6.99 4.60
CA THR A 157 -6.37 -7.04 4.11
C THR A 157 -6.60 -6.23 2.84
N SER A 158 -5.90 -5.09 2.72
CA SER A 158 -6.03 -4.21 1.56
C SER A 158 -4.77 -3.40 1.33
N VAL A 159 -4.49 -3.08 0.07
CA VAL A 159 -3.40 -2.16 -0.33
C VAL A 159 -3.91 -1.25 -1.42
N SER A 160 -3.65 0.05 -1.26
CA SER A 160 -3.82 1.04 -2.33
C SER A 160 -2.47 1.28 -2.98
N LEU A 161 -2.35 0.98 -4.26
CA LEU A 161 -1.15 1.31 -5.02
C LEU A 161 -1.23 2.76 -5.47
N PRO A 162 -0.15 3.55 -5.32
CA PRO A 162 -0.07 4.91 -5.86
C PRO A 162 -0.24 4.94 -7.37
N ASP A 163 -0.80 6.02 -7.90
CA ASP A 163 -1.05 6.19 -9.35
C ASP A 163 0.24 6.15 -10.19
N GLY A 164 1.39 6.51 -9.58
CA GLY A 164 2.71 6.46 -10.21
C GLY A 164 3.28 5.06 -10.42
N VAL A 165 2.71 4.03 -9.81
CA VAL A 165 3.25 2.66 -9.91
C VAL A 165 3.00 2.08 -11.29
N ALA A 166 4.08 1.90 -12.06
CA ALA A 166 4.07 1.31 -13.40
C ALA A 166 4.48 -0.17 -13.42
N GLN A 167 5.15 -0.66 -12.37
CA GLN A 167 5.72 -2.01 -12.34
C GLN A 167 5.50 -2.70 -10.99
N LEU A 168 5.04 -3.95 -11.03
CA LEU A 168 5.03 -4.86 -9.88
C LEU A 168 6.04 -6.00 -10.13
N GLY A 169 6.95 -6.19 -9.19
CA GLY A 169 7.89 -7.31 -9.21
C GLY A 169 7.21 -8.68 -9.04
N ASP A 170 7.98 -9.74 -9.18
CA ASP A 170 7.49 -11.11 -8.99
C ASP A 170 6.97 -11.33 -7.56
N GLY A 171 5.81 -11.94 -7.42
CA GLY A 171 5.28 -12.40 -6.13
C GLY A 171 5.01 -11.29 -5.11
N VAL A 172 4.81 -10.04 -5.51
CA VAL A 172 4.64 -8.89 -4.58
C VAL A 172 3.65 -9.21 -3.46
N PHE A 173 2.49 -9.78 -3.76
CA PHE A 173 1.46 -10.15 -2.79
C PHE A 173 1.30 -11.67 -2.61
N ARG A 174 2.28 -12.45 -3.07
CA ARG A 174 2.16 -13.90 -2.96
C ARG A 174 2.00 -14.33 -1.49
N LYS A 175 1.05 -15.23 -1.21
CA LYS A 175 0.69 -15.73 0.14
C LYS A 175 0.08 -14.67 1.07
N CYS A 176 -0.46 -13.57 0.55
CA CYS A 176 -1.28 -12.66 1.34
C CYS A 176 -2.70 -13.24 1.48
N SER A 177 -2.88 -14.22 2.36
CA SER A 177 -4.10 -15.04 2.43
C SER A 177 -5.36 -14.26 2.83
N SER A 178 -5.22 -13.17 3.62
CA SER A 178 -6.33 -12.31 4.04
C SER A 178 -6.61 -11.15 3.08
N LEU A 179 -5.83 -11.00 2.01
CA LEU A 179 -5.98 -9.89 1.08
C LEU A 179 -7.31 -9.99 0.34
N THR A 180 -8.15 -8.95 0.47
CA THR A 180 -9.48 -8.89 -0.15
C THR A 180 -9.58 -7.83 -1.25
N SER A 181 -8.69 -6.84 -1.24
CA SER A 181 -8.67 -5.79 -2.26
C SER A 181 -7.30 -5.19 -2.48
N VAL A 182 -7.00 -4.90 -3.74
CA VAL A 182 -5.87 -4.10 -4.17
C VAL A 182 -6.38 -3.12 -5.22
N SER A 183 -6.13 -1.81 -5.05
CA SER A 183 -6.39 -0.86 -6.12
C SER A 183 -5.20 -0.85 -7.07
N LEU A 184 -5.44 -1.27 -8.31
CA LEU A 184 -4.42 -1.22 -9.37
C LEU A 184 -4.50 0.13 -10.08
N PRO A 185 -3.39 0.87 -10.23
CA PRO A 185 -3.38 2.13 -10.97
C PRO A 185 -3.58 1.89 -12.47
N ASP A 186 -4.20 2.86 -13.16
CA ASP A 186 -4.43 2.79 -14.61
C ASP A 186 -3.11 2.74 -15.40
N GLY A 187 -2.04 3.35 -14.85
CA GLY A 187 -0.70 3.38 -15.42
C GLY A 187 0.12 2.09 -15.25
N LEU A 188 -0.44 1.04 -14.65
CA LEU A 188 0.29 -0.22 -14.44
C LEU A 188 0.56 -0.91 -15.77
N MET A 189 1.83 -0.94 -16.19
CA MET A 189 2.30 -1.52 -17.46
C MET A 189 2.82 -2.95 -17.31
N GLU A 190 3.50 -3.24 -16.19
CA GLU A 190 4.15 -4.53 -15.98
C GLU A 190 3.72 -5.16 -14.66
N MET A 191 3.38 -6.44 -14.74
CA MET A 191 3.06 -7.27 -13.59
C MET A 191 3.92 -8.51 -13.62
N GLY A 192 4.72 -8.68 -12.57
CA GLY A 192 5.60 -9.82 -12.40
C GLY A 192 4.87 -11.16 -12.30
N TYR A 193 5.63 -12.22 -12.23
CA TYR A 193 5.09 -13.56 -12.11
C TYR A 193 4.53 -13.84 -10.71
N ARG A 194 3.38 -14.53 -10.63
CA ARG A 194 2.74 -14.97 -9.37
C ARG A 194 2.42 -13.86 -8.37
N VAL A 195 2.12 -12.64 -8.82
CA VAL A 195 1.86 -11.48 -7.94
C VAL A 195 0.80 -11.79 -6.88
N PHE A 196 -0.33 -12.42 -7.25
CA PHE A 196 -1.43 -12.77 -6.35
C PHE A 196 -1.55 -14.28 -6.07
N ASN A 197 -0.48 -15.05 -6.31
CA ASN A 197 -0.53 -16.48 -6.06
C ASN A 197 -0.73 -16.78 -4.56
N GLU A 198 -1.62 -17.71 -4.23
CA GLU A 198 -1.97 -18.08 -2.86
C GLU A 198 -2.63 -16.94 -2.04
N CYS A 199 -3.25 -15.93 -2.69
CA CYS A 199 -4.11 -14.92 -2.07
C CYS A 199 -5.55 -15.48 -1.94
N SER A 200 -5.76 -16.42 -1.01
CA SER A 200 -6.97 -17.25 -0.97
C SER A 200 -8.27 -16.44 -0.81
N SER A 201 -8.27 -15.35 -0.03
CA SER A 201 -9.46 -14.50 0.13
C SER A 201 -9.79 -13.74 -1.15
N LEU A 202 -8.77 -13.26 -1.87
CA LEU A 202 -8.94 -12.54 -3.13
C LEU A 202 -9.40 -13.47 -4.25
N THR A 203 -8.82 -14.67 -4.34
CA THR A 203 -9.23 -15.71 -5.30
C THR A 203 -10.69 -16.11 -5.07
N ARG A 204 -11.09 -16.37 -3.82
CA ARG A 204 -12.50 -16.69 -3.50
C ARG A 204 -13.46 -15.56 -3.88
N SER A 205 -13.04 -14.30 -3.71
CA SER A 205 -13.84 -13.14 -4.10
C SER A 205 -13.99 -13.04 -5.62
N ALA A 206 -12.91 -13.32 -6.37
CA ALA A 206 -12.96 -13.37 -7.83
C ALA A 206 -13.88 -14.49 -8.34
N ASP A 207 -13.73 -15.71 -7.82
CA ASP A 207 -14.55 -16.87 -8.16
C ASP A 207 -16.04 -16.60 -7.88
N SER A 208 -16.35 -16.02 -6.72
CA SER A 208 -17.73 -15.66 -6.34
C SER A 208 -18.36 -14.60 -7.25
N ALA A 209 -17.52 -13.75 -7.87
CA ALA A 209 -17.94 -12.75 -8.84
C ALA A 209 -17.93 -13.27 -10.31
N GLY A 210 -17.61 -14.54 -10.52
CA GLY A 210 -17.60 -15.19 -11.85
C GLY A 210 -16.33 -14.96 -12.67
N PHE A 211 -15.25 -14.51 -12.04
CA PHE A 211 -13.96 -14.34 -12.69
C PHE A 211 -13.05 -15.56 -12.47
N SER A 212 -12.45 -16.06 -13.52
CA SER A 212 -11.48 -17.16 -13.46
C SER A 212 -10.07 -16.71 -12.99
N ASP A 213 -9.83 -15.40 -12.90
CA ASP A 213 -8.56 -14.83 -12.50
C ASP A 213 -8.77 -13.57 -11.65
N VAL A 214 -7.83 -13.34 -10.73
CA VAL A 214 -7.82 -12.21 -9.79
C VAL A 214 -7.58 -10.87 -10.50
N VAL A 215 -6.72 -10.82 -11.51
CA VAL A 215 -6.36 -9.55 -12.17
C VAL A 215 -7.53 -8.92 -12.92
N PRO A 216 -8.26 -9.63 -13.79
CA PRO A 216 -9.48 -9.10 -14.39
C PRO A 216 -10.53 -8.68 -13.34
N TYR A 217 -10.70 -9.46 -12.27
CA TYR A 217 -11.60 -9.12 -11.17
C TYR A 217 -11.23 -7.79 -10.51
N LEU A 218 -9.96 -7.57 -10.18
CA LEU A 218 -9.50 -6.33 -9.55
C LEU A 218 -9.68 -5.13 -10.48
N ARG A 219 -9.34 -5.26 -11.76
CA ARG A 219 -9.52 -4.19 -12.77
C ARG A 219 -11.01 -3.83 -12.91
N HIS A 220 -11.86 -4.81 -13.05
CA HIS A 220 -13.32 -4.60 -13.13
C HIS A 220 -13.85 -3.88 -11.87
N ARG A 221 -13.47 -4.37 -10.67
CA ARG A 221 -13.89 -3.77 -9.40
C ARG A 221 -13.43 -2.32 -9.28
N TYR A 222 -12.19 -2.01 -9.67
CA TYR A 222 -11.65 -0.66 -9.63
C TYR A 222 -12.39 0.26 -10.61
N GLN A 223 -12.61 -0.18 -11.85
CA GLN A 223 -13.39 0.55 -12.84
C GLN A 223 -14.81 0.85 -12.34
N CYS A 224 -15.50 -0.13 -11.76
CA CYS A 224 -16.83 0.08 -11.18
C CYS A 224 -16.81 1.12 -10.05
N ILE A 225 -15.81 1.09 -9.17
CA ILE A 225 -15.68 2.07 -8.08
C ILE A 225 -15.41 3.47 -8.64
N THR A 226 -14.54 3.59 -9.63
CA THR A 226 -14.19 4.86 -10.28
C THR A 226 -15.37 5.45 -11.03
N LEU A 227 -16.07 4.64 -11.82
CA LEU A 227 -17.29 5.02 -12.52
C LEU A 227 -18.38 5.46 -11.54
N ARG A 228 -18.57 4.74 -10.43
CA ARG A 228 -19.51 5.14 -9.38
C ARG A 228 -19.16 6.49 -8.76
N LYS A 229 -17.88 6.73 -8.45
CA LYS A 229 -17.42 8.03 -7.89
C LYS A 229 -17.62 9.16 -8.90
N LEU A 230 -17.26 8.93 -10.17
CA LEU A 230 -17.46 9.90 -11.25
C LEU A 230 -18.95 10.20 -11.42
N PHE A 231 -19.79 9.16 -11.46
CA PHE A 231 -21.24 9.30 -11.57
C PHE A 231 -21.83 10.13 -10.43
N LEU A 232 -21.48 9.82 -9.16
CA LEU A 232 -21.97 10.58 -8.01
C LEU A 232 -21.55 12.06 -8.06
N ARG A 233 -20.34 12.35 -8.55
CA ARG A 233 -19.86 13.72 -8.77
C ARG A 233 -20.65 14.45 -9.86
N LEU A 234 -20.85 13.81 -11.01
CA LEU A 234 -21.59 14.38 -12.15
C LEU A 234 -23.06 14.56 -11.79
N PHE A 235 -23.66 13.58 -11.13
CA PHE A 235 -25.04 13.63 -10.66
C PHE A 235 -25.26 14.73 -9.62
N GLY A 236 -24.34 14.93 -8.68
CA GLY A 236 -24.42 16.04 -7.74
C GLY A 236 -24.36 17.41 -8.41
N LYS A 237 -23.51 17.55 -9.45
CA LYS A 237 -23.43 18.77 -10.27
C LYS A 237 -24.70 18.98 -11.11
N TYR A 238 -25.20 17.92 -11.74
CA TYR A 238 -26.43 17.94 -12.52
C TYR A 238 -27.64 18.38 -11.67
N ASN A 239 -27.85 17.75 -10.52
CA ASN A 239 -28.95 18.11 -9.60
C ASN A 239 -28.86 19.58 -9.14
N ARG A 240 -27.65 20.09 -8.88
CA ARG A 240 -27.46 21.49 -8.53
C ARG A 240 -27.84 22.38 -9.69
N ALA A 241 -27.37 22.11 -10.92
CA ALA A 241 -27.68 22.87 -12.10
C ALA A 241 -29.20 22.87 -12.44
N VAL A 242 -29.87 21.73 -12.27
CA VAL A 242 -31.32 21.60 -12.48
C VAL A 242 -32.10 22.40 -11.43
N ASN A 243 -31.69 22.36 -10.17
CA ASN A 243 -32.35 23.11 -9.09
C ASN A 243 -32.12 24.62 -9.20
N GLU A 244 -30.94 25.04 -9.65
CA GLU A 244 -30.61 26.45 -9.87
C GLU A 244 -31.34 27.03 -11.10
N ALA A 245 -31.58 26.22 -12.15
CA ALA A 245 -32.21 26.67 -13.39
C ALA A 245 -33.73 26.88 -13.28
N ASN A 246 -34.40 26.29 -12.27
CA ASN A 246 -35.88 26.38 -12.12
C ASN A 246 -36.67 26.15 -13.45
N GLY A 247 -36.10 25.32 -14.33
CA GLY A 247 -36.37 25.34 -15.76
C GLY A 247 -37.42 24.34 -16.22
N THR A 248 -37.84 24.53 -17.46
CA THR A 248 -38.73 23.64 -18.23
C THR A 248 -38.06 22.27 -18.44
N GLU A 249 -38.84 21.23 -18.79
CA GLU A 249 -38.31 19.89 -19.13
C GLU A 249 -37.30 19.95 -20.30
N ALA A 250 -37.44 20.89 -21.23
CA ALA A 250 -36.48 21.11 -22.33
C ALA A 250 -35.11 21.61 -21.81
N GLU A 251 -35.11 22.50 -20.83
CA GLU A 251 -33.86 23.00 -20.20
C GLU A 251 -33.18 21.92 -19.36
N LYS A 252 -33.96 21.13 -18.64
CA LYS A 252 -33.45 19.96 -17.92
C LYS A 252 -32.82 18.94 -18.87
N HIS A 253 -33.45 18.73 -20.03
CA HIS A 253 -32.91 17.84 -21.07
C HIS A 253 -31.59 18.39 -21.66
N ALA A 254 -31.53 19.71 -21.94
CA ALA A 254 -30.31 20.36 -22.43
C ALA A 254 -29.16 20.27 -21.41
N ILE A 255 -29.46 20.44 -20.11
CA ILE A 255 -28.51 20.28 -19.03
C ILE A 255 -28.02 18.81 -18.97
N ALA A 256 -28.93 17.84 -19.12
CA ALA A 256 -28.55 16.42 -19.13
C ALA A 256 -27.58 16.11 -20.29
N LEU A 257 -27.83 16.63 -21.50
CA LEU A 257 -26.94 16.44 -22.65
C LEU A 257 -25.57 17.12 -22.47
N ALA A 258 -25.49 18.22 -21.75
CA ALA A 258 -24.23 18.91 -21.47
C ALA A 258 -23.33 18.10 -20.48
N PHE A 259 -23.95 17.37 -19.55
CA PHE A 259 -23.21 16.52 -18.60
C PHE A 259 -22.93 15.11 -19.12
N PHE A 260 -23.74 14.64 -20.08
CA PHE A 260 -23.67 13.27 -20.64
C PHE A 260 -23.77 13.35 -22.17
N PRO A 261 -22.72 13.85 -22.84
CA PRO A 261 -22.72 14.00 -24.30
C PRO A 261 -22.82 12.64 -25.00
N THR A 262 -23.69 12.56 -25.98
CA THR A 262 -24.04 11.32 -26.69
C THR A 262 -23.17 11.01 -27.93
N GLU A 263 -22.14 11.81 -28.22
CA GLU A 263 -21.47 11.79 -29.52
C GLU A 263 -20.71 10.51 -29.88
N ASN A 264 -20.55 9.53 -28.98
CA ASN A 264 -19.91 8.26 -29.33
C ASN A 264 -20.44 7.04 -28.55
N SER A 265 -21.59 7.11 -27.91
CA SER A 265 -22.13 5.94 -27.23
C SER A 265 -23.40 5.44 -27.93
N SER A 266 -23.26 4.40 -28.73
CA SER A 266 -24.38 3.57 -29.18
C SER A 266 -25.18 2.93 -28.02
N THR A 267 -25.01 3.38 -26.80
CA THR A 267 -25.42 2.64 -25.59
C THR A 267 -26.07 3.45 -24.47
N LEU A 268 -25.99 4.79 -24.44
CA LEU A 268 -26.66 5.57 -23.39
C LEU A 268 -27.92 6.26 -23.96
N ASP A 269 -29.10 5.66 -23.77
CA ASP A 269 -30.37 6.29 -24.08
C ASP A 269 -30.69 7.33 -23.00
N VAL A 270 -30.45 8.63 -23.33
CA VAL A 270 -30.71 9.77 -22.44
C VAL A 270 -32.17 9.87 -22.07
N GLY A 271 -33.10 9.45 -22.96
CA GLY A 271 -34.52 9.41 -22.66
C GLY A 271 -34.86 8.38 -21.58
N LEU A 272 -34.30 7.19 -21.67
CA LEU A 272 -34.47 6.14 -20.67
C LEU A 272 -33.79 6.52 -19.34
N PHE A 273 -32.64 7.22 -19.41
CA PHE A 273 -31.96 7.77 -18.25
C PHE A 273 -32.85 8.76 -17.49
N LEU A 274 -33.47 9.72 -18.18
CA LEU A 274 -34.35 10.71 -17.56
C LEU A 274 -35.66 10.10 -17.04
N GLN A 275 -36.23 9.10 -17.75
CA GLN A 275 -37.42 8.36 -17.29
C GLN A 275 -37.13 7.57 -16.00
N THR A 276 -35.98 6.93 -15.92
CA THR A 276 -35.56 6.19 -14.72
C THR A 276 -35.32 7.12 -13.53
N MET A 277 -34.80 8.32 -13.78
CA MET A 277 -34.61 9.35 -12.77
C MET A 277 -35.91 9.92 -12.23
N ASN A 278 -36.90 10.16 -13.11
CA ASN A 278 -38.20 10.71 -12.72
C ASN A 278 -39.10 9.67 -12.02
N ALA A 279 -38.97 8.39 -12.35
CA ALA A 279 -39.83 7.31 -11.83
C ALA A 279 -39.44 6.86 -10.39
N SER A 280 -38.28 7.19 -9.91
CA SER A 280 -37.69 6.51 -8.73
C SER A 280 -37.51 7.35 -7.49
N GLY A 281 -38.08 8.55 -7.41
CA GLY A 281 -38.29 9.30 -6.13
C GLY A 281 -37.22 9.16 -5.05
N GLY A 282 -35.94 9.24 -5.37
CA GLY A 282 -34.81 9.13 -4.44
C GLY A 282 -34.09 7.77 -4.44
N ASP A 283 -34.75 6.66 -4.76
CA ASP A 283 -34.13 5.33 -4.90
C ASP A 283 -33.58 5.06 -6.31
N GLY A 284 -33.75 5.98 -7.24
CA GLY A 284 -33.34 5.90 -8.65
C GLY A 284 -31.84 5.73 -8.88
N VAL A 285 -31.02 6.12 -7.90
CA VAL A 285 -29.55 5.96 -7.98
C VAL A 285 -29.16 4.48 -8.05
N ILE A 286 -29.84 3.60 -7.35
CA ILE A 286 -29.55 2.16 -7.35
C ILE A 286 -29.95 1.52 -8.69
N GLY A 287 -31.11 1.90 -9.23
CA GLY A 287 -31.59 1.42 -10.55
C GLY A 287 -30.69 1.86 -11.69
N LEU A 288 -30.17 3.08 -11.63
CA LEU A 288 -29.32 3.66 -12.66
C LEU A 288 -27.90 3.10 -12.64
N VAL A 289 -27.32 2.86 -11.46
CA VAL A 289 -26.05 2.11 -11.33
C VAL A 289 -26.20 0.71 -11.92
N GLY A 290 -27.33 0.03 -11.67
CA GLY A 290 -27.68 -1.25 -12.29
C GLY A 290 -27.83 -1.16 -13.81
N TYR A 291 -28.32 -0.04 -14.34
CA TYR A 291 -28.44 0.20 -15.78
C TYR A 291 -27.08 0.46 -16.43
N ILE A 292 -26.26 1.35 -15.87
CA ILE A 292 -24.90 1.63 -16.38
C ILE A 292 -24.02 0.38 -16.34
N LEU A 293 -24.12 -0.45 -15.28
CA LEU A 293 -23.38 -1.71 -15.15
C LEU A 293 -23.80 -2.80 -16.17
N LYS A 294 -24.94 -2.64 -16.88
CA LYS A 294 -25.32 -3.54 -17.98
C LYS A 294 -24.62 -3.23 -19.30
N PHE A 295 -24.02 -2.07 -19.43
CA PHE A 295 -23.40 -1.56 -20.67
C PHE A 295 -21.86 -1.35 -20.53
N VAL A 296 -21.30 -1.67 -19.38
CA VAL A 296 -19.86 -1.72 -19.11
C VAL A 296 -19.45 -3.16 -18.87
#